data_4f1baa96f2bfa12fcfec466cfedb07db
#
_entry.id   4f1baa96f2bfa12fcfec466cfedb07db
#
_cell.length_a   1.000
_cell.length_b   1.000
_cell.length_c   1.000
_cell.angle_alpha   90.00
_cell.angle_beta   90.00
_cell.angle_gamma   90.00
#
_symmetry.space_group_name_H-M   'P 1'
#
loop_
_entity.id
_entity.type
_entity.pdbx_description
1 polymer ?
#
loop_
_entity_poly.entity_id
_entity_poly.type
_entity_poly.pdbx_seq_one_letter_code
_entity_poly.pdbx_strand_id
1 'polypeptide(L)'
;RSSQLKATEISGDIIPRLIDEIPVISVLAASAEGETVIRDAGELRVKETDRISAVVNEFKKLGISIEEFEDGMAVDGPDNISGGQTLKSYHDHRIAMSLAVLALKAESAVAISGSEIINTSFPGFAELLKSI
;
A
#
# COMPACT_ATOMS: atom_id res chain seq x y z
N ARG A 1 -19.58 -0.89 7.35
CA ARG A 1 -20.00 0.36 6.74
C ARG A 1 -18.83 1.06 6.04
N SER A 2 -19.00 1.44 4.79
CA SER A 2 -17.99 2.16 4.06
C SER A 2 -18.09 3.67 4.31
N SER A 3 -16.96 4.34 4.25
CA SER A 3 -16.87 5.79 4.34
C SER A 3 -16.27 6.34 3.07
N GLN A 4 -16.67 7.53 2.68
CA GLN A 4 -16.05 8.22 1.56
C GLN A 4 -14.79 8.92 2.07
N LEU A 5 -13.64 8.50 1.56
CA LEU A 5 -12.36 9.07 1.94
C LEU A 5 -12.01 10.24 1.04
N LYS A 6 -11.32 11.21 1.60
CA LYS A 6 -10.84 12.36 0.85
C LYS A 6 -9.33 12.45 0.94
N ALA A 7 -8.74 12.93 -0.14
CA ALA A 7 -7.30 13.11 -0.22
C ALA A 7 -6.82 14.17 0.76
N THR A 8 -5.57 14.03 1.18
CA THR A 8 -4.94 14.97 2.10
C THR A 8 -3.43 14.97 1.88
N GLU A 9 -2.74 15.87 2.55
CA GLU A 9 -1.30 15.85 2.60
C GLU A 9 -0.85 15.33 3.96
N ILE A 10 0.10 14.39 3.95
CA ILE A 10 0.67 13.80 5.15
C ILE A 10 2.17 14.10 5.14
N SER A 11 2.62 14.92 6.08
CA SER A 11 4.00 15.38 6.10
C SER A 11 4.37 15.87 7.50
N GLY A 12 5.65 16.17 7.70
CA GLY A 12 6.14 16.81 8.92
C GLY A 12 6.20 15.88 10.13
N ASP A 13 5.91 16.43 11.29
CA ASP A 13 6.16 15.77 12.58
C ASP A 13 5.33 14.51 12.83
N ILE A 14 4.25 14.31 12.10
CA ILE A 14 3.44 13.11 12.25
C ILE A 14 4.09 11.89 11.58
N ILE A 15 4.96 12.12 10.60
CA ILE A 15 5.55 11.03 9.80
C ILE A 15 6.32 10.02 10.67
N PRO A 16 7.19 10.40 11.60
CA PRO A 16 7.88 9.39 12.42
C PRO A 16 6.95 8.47 13.18
N ARG A 17 5.78 8.95 13.57
CA ARG A 17 4.78 8.14 14.27
C ARG A 17 4.06 7.17 13.35
N LEU A 18 4.02 7.47 12.05
CA LEU A 18 3.28 6.70 11.06
C LEU A 18 4.19 5.89 10.14
N ILE A 19 5.50 5.97 10.32
CA ILE A 19 6.43 5.51 9.30
C ILE A 19 6.18 4.05 8.85
N ASP A 20 5.94 3.15 9.79
CA ASP A 20 5.70 1.75 9.44
C ASP A 20 4.28 1.50 8.93
N GLU A 21 3.39 2.48 9.07
CA GLU A 21 2.01 2.39 8.60
C GLU A 21 1.83 3.03 7.22
N ILE A 22 2.86 3.71 6.69
CA ILE A 22 2.74 4.39 5.39
C ILE A 22 2.30 3.44 4.27
N PRO A 23 2.79 2.19 4.17
CA PRO A 23 2.29 1.30 3.12
C PRO A 23 0.77 1.10 3.17
N VAL A 24 0.19 0.87 4.35
CA VAL A 24 -1.27 0.69 4.44
C VAL A 24 -2.01 2.02 4.27
N ILE A 25 -1.40 3.13 4.68
CA ILE A 25 -1.96 4.46 4.44
C ILE A 25 -2.03 4.71 2.93
N SER A 26 -1.04 4.24 2.18
CA SER A 26 -1.07 4.35 0.72
C SER A 26 -2.24 3.58 0.11
N VAL A 27 -2.62 2.46 0.72
CA VAL A 27 -3.81 1.71 0.29
C VAL A 27 -5.07 2.56 0.50
N LEU A 28 -5.17 3.24 1.64
CA LEU A 28 -6.29 4.15 1.89
C LEU A 28 -6.27 5.30 0.90
N ALA A 29 -5.09 5.82 0.58
CA ALA A 29 -4.94 6.89 -0.41
C ALA A 29 -5.43 6.45 -1.79
N ALA A 30 -5.17 5.20 -2.17
CA ALA A 30 -5.65 4.66 -3.44
C ALA A 30 -7.18 4.53 -3.47
N SER A 31 -7.83 4.62 -2.32
CA SER A 31 -9.28 4.55 -2.22
C SER A 31 -9.90 5.92 -1.97
N ALA A 32 -9.09 6.94 -1.74
CA ALA A 32 -9.57 8.28 -1.44
C ALA A 32 -9.91 9.04 -2.71
N GLU A 33 -10.82 9.98 -2.59
CA GLU A 33 -11.14 10.88 -3.67
C GLU A 33 -10.06 11.97 -3.74
N GLY A 34 -9.44 12.13 -4.90
CA GLY A 34 -8.39 13.12 -5.12
C GLY A 34 -6.99 12.58 -4.88
N GLU A 35 -6.01 13.46 -4.92
CA GLU A 35 -4.60 13.10 -4.79
C GLU A 35 -4.12 13.26 -3.34
N THR A 36 -3.61 12.17 -2.79
CA THR A 36 -2.99 12.18 -1.46
C THR A 36 -1.48 12.29 -1.64
N VAL A 37 -0.87 13.26 -0.95
CA VAL A 37 0.57 13.52 -1.03
C VAL A 37 1.22 13.15 0.31
N ILE A 38 2.26 12.30 0.24
CA ILE A 38 3.03 11.89 1.41
C ILE A 38 4.45 12.40 1.23
N ARG A 39 4.95 13.15 2.21
CA ARG A 39 6.28 13.73 2.20
C ARG A 39 7.01 13.44 3.50
N ASP A 40 8.30 13.73 3.54
CA ASP A 40 9.15 13.59 4.74
C ASP A 40 9.27 12.16 5.22
N ALA A 41 9.09 11.19 4.33
CA ALA A 41 9.09 9.76 4.65
C ALA A 41 10.32 9.04 4.07
N GLY A 42 11.44 9.74 3.90
CA GLY A 42 12.64 9.15 3.31
C GLY A 42 13.18 7.96 4.07
N GLU A 43 12.88 7.83 5.36
CA GLU A 43 13.29 6.67 6.16
C GLU A 43 12.74 5.35 5.60
N LEU A 44 11.63 5.40 4.85
CA LEU A 44 11.07 4.21 4.23
C LEU A 44 12.01 3.54 3.24
N ARG A 45 12.97 4.28 2.70
CA ARG A 45 13.90 3.74 1.73
C ARG A 45 14.94 2.80 2.33
N VAL A 46 15.12 2.84 3.65
CA VAL A 46 16.12 2.04 4.37
C VAL A 46 15.48 1.03 5.31
N LYS A 47 14.24 0.64 5.05
CA LYS A 47 13.57 -0.43 5.79
C LYS A 47 13.97 -1.80 5.22
N GLU A 48 13.20 -2.84 5.47
CA GLU A 48 13.48 -4.20 4.97
C GLU A 48 13.62 -4.21 3.45
N THR A 49 12.90 -3.33 2.78
CA THR A 49 13.10 -3.00 1.38
C THR A 49 12.93 -1.49 1.24
N ASP A 50 13.19 -0.95 0.05
CA ASP A 50 12.81 0.44 -0.25
C ASP A 50 11.30 0.47 -0.42
N ARG A 51 10.62 0.82 0.66
CA ARG A 51 9.15 0.76 0.70
C ARG A 51 8.49 1.81 -0.18
N ILE A 52 9.17 2.91 -0.49
CA ILE A 52 8.62 3.90 -1.43
C ILE A 52 8.60 3.30 -2.83
N SER A 53 9.74 2.79 -3.30
CA SER A 53 9.80 2.18 -4.63
C SER A 53 8.88 0.97 -4.74
N ALA A 54 8.80 0.14 -3.70
CA ALA A 54 7.95 -1.04 -3.71
C ALA A 54 6.48 -0.66 -3.89
N VAL A 55 5.99 0.29 -3.09
CA VAL A 55 4.59 0.74 -3.20
C VAL A 55 4.33 1.33 -4.58
N VAL A 56 5.21 2.22 -5.04
CA VAL A 56 5.03 2.87 -6.34
C VAL A 56 4.97 1.83 -7.47
N ASN A 57 5.92 0.91 -7.49
CA ASN A 57 6.01 -0.08 -8.56
C ASN A 57 4.79 -1.02 -8.57
N GLU A 58 4.37 -1.50 -7.41
CA GLU A 58 3.27 -2.46 -7.35
C GLU A 58 1.92 -1.78 -7.59
N PHE A 59 1.73 -0.55 -7.09
CA PHE A 59 0.50 0.20 -7.34
C PHE A 59 0.34 0.51 -8.83
N LYS A 60 1.44 0.83 -9.52
CA LYS A 60 1.39 1.08 -10.97
C LYS A 60 0.91 -0.15 -11.74
N LYS A 61 1.27 -1.34 -11.30
CA LYS A 61 0.80 -2.58 -11.96
C LYS A 61 -0.71 -2.70 -11.91
N LEU A 62 -1.33 -2.16 -10.87
CA LEU A 62 -2.78 -2.20 -10.69
C LEU A 62 -3.51 -1.05 -11.39
N GLY A 63 -2.79 -0.20 -12.09
CA GLY A 63 -3.39 0.94 -12.79
C GLY A 63 -3.63 2.16 -11.92
N ILE A 64 -3.08 2.18 -10.71
CA ILE A 64 -3.20 3.32 -9.81
C ILE A 64 -2.25 4.42 -10.28
N SER A 65 -2.74 5.64 -10.35
CA SER A 65 -1.91 6.80 -10.69
C SER A 65 -1.10 7.18 -9.45
N ILE A 66 0.21 7.00 -9.53
CA ILE A 66 1.10 7.25 -8.41
C ILE A 66 2.40 7.84 -8.92
N GLU A 67 2.88 8.87 -8.23
CA GLU A 67 4.14 9.53 -8.54
C GLU A 67 5.12 9.30 -7.40
N GLU A 68 6.35 8.94 -7.74
CA GLU A 68 7.39 8.69 -6.75
C GLU A 68 8.18 9.99 -6.49
N PHE A 69 8.37 10.31 -5.20
CA PHE A 69 9.28 11.37 -4.77
C PHE A 69 10.44 10.74 -4.01
N GLU A 70 11.52 11.48 -3.84
CA GLU A 70 12.65 10.98 -3.07
C GLU A 70 12.24 10.63 -1.64
N ASP A 71 11.35 11.42 -1.05
CA ASP A 71 10.93 11.28 0.34
C ASP A 71 9.46 10.91 0.51
N GLY A 72 8.81 10.40 -0.54
CA GLY A 72 7.40 10.05 -0.44
C GLY A 72 6.76 9.73 -1.77
N MET A 73 5.49 10.03 -1.89
CA MET A 73 4.72 9.73 -3.09
C MET A 73 3.42 10.53 -3.14
N ALA A 74 2.87 10.65 -4.34
CA ALA A 74 1.53 11.19 -4.55
C ALA A 74 0.66 10.10 -5.15
N VAL A 75 -0.48 9.82 -4.54
CA VAL A 75 -1.38 8.74 -4.95
C VAL A 75 -2.73 9.33 -5.31
N ASP A 76 -3.18 9.05 -6.53
CA ASP A 76 -4.51 9.43 -7.00
C ASP A 76 -5.24 8.14 -7.36
N GLY A 77 -6.16 7.73 -6.51
CA GLY A 77 -6.81 6.45 -6.64
C GLY A 77 -7.75 6.36 -7.82
N PRO A 78 -7.81 5.21 -8.48
CA PRO A 78 -8.76 4.97 -9.56
C PRO A 78 -10.14 4.67 -9.00
N ASP A 79 -11.15 4.76 -9.86
CA ASP A 79 -12.51 4.36 -9.49
C ASP A 79 -12.58 2.86 -9.19
N ASN A 80 -11.79 2.06 -9.90
CA ASN A 80 -11.76 0.62 -9.68
C ASN A 80 -10.38 0.05 -9.99
N ILE A 81 -10.16 -1.18 -9.53
CA ILE A 81 -8.94 -1.94 -9.76
C ILE A 81 -9.36 -3.26 -10.41
N SER A 82 -8.86 -3.53 -11.61
CA SER A 82 -9.32 -4.70 -12.37
C SER A 82 -8.85 -6.03 -11.80
N GLY A 83 -7.61 -6.09 -11.32
CA GLY A 83 -7.04 -7.33 -10.83
C GLY A 83 -6.42 -8.17 -11.93
N GLY A 84 -6.05 -9.41 -11.58
CA GLY A 84 -5.40 -10.33 -12.50
C GLY A 84 -3.88 -10.25 -12.54
N GLN A 85 -3.30 -9.26 -11.85
CA GLN A 85 -1.87 -9.07 -11.82
C GLN A 85 -1.18 -9.95 -10.78
N THR A 86 0.13 -10.12 -10.91
CA THR A 86 0.97 -10.71 -9.88
C THR A 86 1.85 -9.62 -9.31
N LEU A 87 1.73 -9.38 -8.02
CA LEU A 87 2.49 -8.35 -7.30
C LEU A 87 3.62 -8.99 -6.52
N LYS A 88 4.63 -8.19 -6.21
CA LYS A 88 5.79 -8.65 -5.43
C LYS A 88 5.74 -8.10 -4.02
N SER A 89 6.02 -8.95 -3.04
CA SER A 89 6.09 -8.55 -1.64
C SER A 89 7.45 -8.00 -1.24
N TYR A 90 8.50 -8.24 -2.04
CA TYR A 90 9.88 -7.83 -1.74
C TYR A 90 10.39 -8.44 -0.44
N HIS A 91 9.82 -9.58 -0.01
CA HIS A 91 10.12 -10.21 1.27
C HIS A 91 9.94 -9.24 2.45
N ASP A 92 9.02 -8.30 2.31
CA ASP A 92 8.72 -7.30 3.33
C ASP A 92 7.27 -7.51 3.79
N HIS A 93 7.11 -7.86 5.07
CA HIS A 93 5.79 -8.21 5.60
C HIS A 93 4.80 -7.04 5.54
N ARG A 94 5.27 -5.79 5.72
CA ARG A 94 4.41 -4.61 5.65
C ARG A 94 3.89 -4.41 4.23
N ILE A 95 4.78 -4.58 3.24
CA ILE A 95 4.37 -4.48 1.84
C ILE A 95 3.39 -5.61 1.50
N ALA A 96 3.71 -6.85 1.89
CA ALA A 96 2.83 -7.99 1.59
C ALA A 96 1.43 -7.79 2.17
N MET A 97 1.34 -7.37 3.44
CA MET A 97 0.05 -7.15 4.10
C MET A 97 -0.73 -6.00 3.44
N SER A 98 -0.04 -4.92 3.10
CA SER A 98 -0.68 -3.77 2.45
C SER A 98 -1.25 -4.15 1.08
N LEU A 99 -0.49 -4.91 0.29
CA LEU A 99 -0.97 -5.37 -1.02
C LEU A 99 -2.13 -6.34 -0.88
N ALA A 100 -2.15 -7.18 0.16
CA ALA A 100 -3.26 -8.09 0.41
C ALA A 100 -4.55 -7.33 0.72
N VAL A 101 -4.45 -6.26 1.51
CA VAL A 101 -5.61 -5.41 1.80
C VAL A 101 -6.08 -4.71 0.53
N LEU A 102 -5.14 -4.17 -0.26
CA LEU A 102 -5.48 -3.50 -1.51
C LEU A 102 -6.17 -4.46 -2.48
N ALA A 103 -5.74 -5.72 -2.51
CA ALA A 103 -6.30 -6.73 -3.40
C ALA A 103 -7.80 -6.98 -3.15
N LEU A 104 -8.29 -6.69 -1.95
CA LEU A 104 -9.72 -6.82 -1.64
C LEU A 104 -10.58 -5.89 -2.48
N LYS A 105 -10.01 -4.83 -3.03
CA LYS A 105 -10.72 -3.85 -3.84
C LYS A 105 -10.69 -4.21 -5.33
N ALA A 106 -9.92 -5.21 -5.72
CA ALA A 106 -9.80 -5.61 -7.12
C ALA A 106 -11.03 -6.41 -7.56
N GLU A 107 -11.40 -6.26 -8.82
CA GLU A 107 -12.55 -6.94 -9.40
C GLU A 107 -12.26 -8.43 -9.64
N SER A 108 -11.01 -8.80 -9.86
CA SER A 108 -10.59 -10.18 -10.02
C SER A 108 -9.36 -10.46 -9.17
N ALA A 109 -8.99 -11.73 -9.04
CA ALA A 109 -7.94 -12.17 -8.14
C ALA A 109 -6.60 -11.52 -8.45
N VAL A 110 -5.87 -11.17 -7.39
CA VAL A 110 -4.52 -10.63 -7.47
C VAL A 110 -3.61 -11.59 -6.71
N ALA A 111 -2.54 -12.03 -7.35
CA ALA A 111 -1.55 -12.90 -6.71
C ALA A 111 -0.43 -12.05 -6.11
N ILE A 112 0.09 -12.45 -4.96
CA ILE A 112 1.18 -11.74 -4.29
C ILE A 112 2.31 -12.75 -4.06
N SER A 113 3.42 -12.58 -4.78
CA SER A 113 4.55 -13.48 -4.64
C SER A 113 5.29 -13.22 -3.32
N GLY A 114 5.71 -14.29 -2.66
CA GLY A 114 6.43 -14.19 -1.39
C GLY A 114 5.55 -13.79 -0.23
N SER A 115 4.24 -13.95 -0.34
CA SER A 115 3.30 -13.52 0.70
C SER A 115 3.44 -14.32 2.00
N GLU A 116 4.10 -15.46 1.97
CA GLU A 116 4.35 -16.28 3.17
C GLU A 116 5.14 -15.54 4.25
N ILE A 117 5.84 -14.46 3.89
CA ILE A 117 6.55 -13.63 4.86
C ILE A 117 5.61 -13.03 5.92
N ILE A 118 4.33 -12.91 5.60
CA ILE A 118 3.33 -12.40 6.54
C ILE A 118 3.25 -13.28 7.77
N ASN A 119 3.39 -14.60 7.60
CA ASN A 119 3.23 -15.54 8.70
C ASN A 119 4.32 -15.41 9.77
N THR A 120 5.43 -14.76 9.48
CA THR A 120 6.49 -14.56 10.47
C THR A 120 6.14 -13.45 11.47
N SER A 121 5.32 -12.48 11.04
CA SER A 121 4.97 -11.34 11.88
C SER A 121 3.49 -11.30 12.26
N PHE A 122 2.63 -11.94 11.47
CA PHE A 122 1.20 -11.97 11.73
C PHE A 122 0.64 -13.34 11.32
N PRO A 123 0.89 -14.40 12.11
CA PRO A 123 0.29 -15.69 11.83
C PRO A 123 -1.24 -15.59 11.83
N GLY A 124 -1.88 -16.21 10.85
CA GLY A 124 -3.33 -16.16 10.75
C GLY A 124 -3.90 -14.96 10.02
N PHE A 125 -3.03 -14.10 9.47
CA PHE A 125 -3.50 -12.92 8.74
C PHE A 125 -4.40 -13.29 7.57
N ALA A 126 -4.03 -14.34 6.80
CA ALA A 126 -4.81 -14.76 5.64
C ALA A 126 -6.21 -15.25 6.05
N GLU A 127 -6.29 -15.98 7.14
CA GLU A 127 -7.57 -16.45 7.66
C GLU A 127 -8.43 -15.29 8.16
N LEU A 128 -7.82 -14.34 8.85
CA LEU A 128 -8.54 -13.15 9.30
C LEU A 128 -9.08 -12.36 8.10
N LEU A 129 -8.27 -12.19 7.07
CA LEU A 129 -8.68 -11.45 5.88
C LEU A 129 -9.85 -12.14 5.18
N LYS A 130 -9.84 -13.46 5.10
CA LYS A 130 -10.92 -14.22 4.48
C LYS A 130 -12.24 -14.12 5.23
N SER A 131 -12.19 -13.80 6.52
CA SER A 131 -13.40 -13.68 7.35
C SER A 131 -14.14 -12.36 7.17
N ILE A 132 -13.59 -11.41 6.44
CA ILE A 132 -14.17 -10.10 6.25
C ILE A 132 -15.18 -10.08 5.09
#